data_a9d33628bdcf3007c97c15e610189b3b
#
_entry.id   a9d33628bdcf3007c97c15e610189b3b
#
_cell.length_a   1.000
_cell.length_b   1.000
_cell.length_c   1.000
_cell.angle_alpha   90.00
_cell.angle_beta   90.00
_cell.angle_gamma   90.00
#
_symmetry.space_group_name_H-M   'P 1'
#
loop_
_entity.id
_entity.type
_entity.pdbx_description
1 polymer ?
#
loop_
_entity_poly.entity_id
_entity_poly.type
_entity_poly.pdbx_seq_one_letter_code
_entity_poly.pdbx_strand_id
1 'polypeptide(L)'
;MKICKCFKKQKKNIKSLNLYHHYKFPPPLEPDYKIRKYDKKIFKCKLCGHFTASHKINVNEFYKKNYSVISHGEKMKIKFNKILNLKSKSDNYHRIKRFLKYFKKFKKKNLSLLDVGSGLSIFIFGLRKIVKWKLIGVEPDINFVKFAKTLKLKVIHSNLKSGILKNQKFNIISLNKIIEHVKDPVKLLKISNKYLLNDGHIYIEVPDGKRASKDLNGHLREEFFVDHLHVFTQKSLKSCIELSGFKIINLKSIKEKSGKYTLFAFAKKLKLNEN
;
A
#
# COMPACT_ATOMS: atom_id res chain seq x y z
N MET A 1 -13.43 24.14 -5.77
CA MET A 1 -13.25 23.21 -4.62
C MET A 1 -11.85 23.43 -4.01
N LYS A 2 -11.72 23.80 -2.72
CA LYS A 2 -10.38 24.00 -2.11
C LYS A 2 -9.64 22.66 -2.05
N ILE A 3 -8.56 22.53 -2.83
CA ILE A 3 -7.73 21.32 -2.88
C ILE A 3 -6.94 21.21 -1.57
N CYS A 4 -7.02 20.03 -0.90
CA CYS A 4 -6.28 19.78 0.31
C CYS A 4 -4.76 19.81 0.05
N LYS A 5 -4.01 20.52 0.91
CA LYS A 5 -2.55 20.66 0.81
C LYS A 5 -1.76 19.47 1.41
N CYS A 6 -2.45 18.39 1.88
CA CYS A 6 -1.79 17.26 2.54
C CYS A 6 -0.67 16.61 1.69
N PHE A 7 -0.79 16.67 0.37
CA PHE A 7 0.17 16.09 -0.58
C PHE A 7 0.91 17.12 -1.43
N LYS A 8 0.69 18.42 -1.23
CA LYS A 8 1.47 19.48 -1.88
C LYS A 8 2.70 19.80 -1.04
N LYS A 9 3.86 20.03 -1.68
CA LYS A 9 5.14 20.40 -1.05
C LYS A 9 5.13 21.72 -0.28
N GLN A 10 4.04 22.48 -0.26
CA GLN A 10 3.96 23.74 0.48
C GLN A 10 3.94 23.45 1.99
N LYS A 11 4.69 24.31 2.75
CA LYS A 11 4.78 24.32 4.22
C LYS A 11 3.46 23.90 4.85
N LYS A 12 3.49 22.84 5.68
CA LYS A 12 2.35 22.31 6.42
C LYS A 12 1.59 23.49 7.05
N ASN A 13 0.40 23.78 6.56
CA ASN A 13 -0.46 24.76 7.18
C ASN A 13 -1.04 24.10 8.44
N ILE A 14 -0.31 24.23 9.56
CA ILE A 14 -0.59 23.61 10.86
C ILE A 14 -2.02 23.92 11.32
N LYS A 15 -2.56 25.10 10.94
CA LYS A 15 -3.94 25.51 11.25
C LYS A 15 -5.04 24.58 10.71
N SER A 16 -4.73 23.70 9.74
CA SER A 16 -5.72 22.75 9.18
C SER A 16 -5.65 21.35 9.78
N LEU A 17 -4.78 21.11 10.76
CA LEU A 17 -4.59 19.81 11.40
C LEU A 17 -5.07 19.87 12.85
N ASN A 18 -5.89 18.88 13.24
CA ASN A 18 -6.24 18.62 14.64
C ASN A 18 -5.48 17.41 15.13
N LEU A 19 -5.04 17.42 16.40
CA LEU A 19 -4.55 16.22 17.06
C LEU A 19 -5.72 15.21 17.15
N TYR A 20 -5.51 14.03 16.59
CA TYR A 20 -6.46 12.91 16.68
C TYR A 20 -6.16 12.07 17.91
N HIS A 21 -4.88 11.67 18.10
CA HIS A 21 -4.44 10.89 19.24
C HIS A 21 -2.95 11.06 19.51
N HIS A 22 -2.55 10.91 20.78
CA HIS A 22 -1.16 10.92 21.22
C HIS A 22 -0.86 9.62 21.99
N TYR A 23 -0.04 8.77 21.38
CA TYR A 23 0.36 7.48 21.95
C TYR A 23 1.67 7.65 22.71
N LYS A 24 1.66 7.27 23.98
CA LYS A 24 2.86 7.14 24.84
C LYS A 24 3.35 5.70 24.90
N PHE A 25 2.49 4.75 24.55
CA PHE A 25 2.75 3.32 24.47
C PHE A 25 2.21 2.76 23.17
N PRO A 26 2.77 1.63 22.64
CA PRO A 26 2.23 0.98 21.47
C PRO A 26 0.81 0.43 21.73
N PRO A 27 -0.08 0.47 20.73
CA PRO A 27 -1.35 -0.25 20.81
C PRO A 27 -1.17 -1.74 21.10
N PRO A 28 -2.11 -2.40 21.82
CA PRO A 28 -1.93 -3.78 22.31
C PRO A 28 -1.62 -4.82 21.21
N LEU A 29 -2.11 -4.60 19.98
CA LEU A 29 -1.92 -5.52 18.86
C LEU A 29 -0.79 -5.09 17.91
N GLU A 30 -0.08 -4.01 18.23
CA GLU A 30 1.04 -3.55 17.41
C GLU A 30 2.23 -4.51 17.54
N PRO A 31 2.88 -4.89 16.44
CA PRO A 31 4.10 -5.69 16.50
C PRO A 31 5.18 -5.01 17.34
N ASP A 32 5.95 -5.80 18.10
CA ASP A 32 7.04 -5.27 18.91
C ASP A 32 8.24 -4.86 18.02
N TYR A 33 8.24 -3.60 17.61
CA TYR A 33 9.32 -2.98 16.84
C TYR A 33 10.56 -2.65 17.68
N LYS A 34 10.63 -3.05 18.96
CA LYS A 34 11.72 -2.76 19.89
C LYS A 34 12.00 -1.25 20.04
N ILE A 35 10.95 -0.46 20.09
CA ILE A 35 11.02 1.00 20.25
C ILE A 35 11.24 1.34 21.72
N ARG A 36 12.43 1.85 22.08
CA ARG A 36 12.76 2.19 23.49
C ARG A 36 11.90 3.32 24.05
N LYS A 37 11.61 4.34 23.25
CA LYS A 37 10.77 5.49 23.63
C LYS A 37 9.66 5.67 22.63
N TYR A 38 8.47 5.18 22.95
CA TYR A 38 7.31 5.31 22.11
C TYR A 38 6.66 6.68 22.32
N ASP A 39 6.71 7.53 21.30
CA ASP A 39 6.06 8.84 21.28
C ASP A 39 5.57 9.13 19.86
N LYS A 40 4.27 8.92 19.64
CA LYS A 40 3.64 9.06 18.33
C LYS A 40 2.39 9.92 18.42
N LYS A 41 2.31 10.94 17.59
CA LYS A 41 1.13 11.78 17.43
C LYS A 41 0.50 11.53 16.08
N ILE A 42 -0.83 11.43 16.03
CA ILE A 42 -1.58 11.39 14.79
C ILE A 42 -2.42 12.65 14.69
N PHE A 43 -2.29 13.33 13.57
CA PHE A 43 -3.04 14.52 13.23
C PHE A 43 -4.03 14.23 12.10
N LYS A 44 -5.26 14.76 12.24
CA LYS A 44 -6.34 14.64 11.25
C LYS A 44 -6.52 15.96 10.51
N CYS A 45 -6.54 15.93 9.19
CA CYS A 45 -6.80 17.10 8.35
C CYS A 45 -8.28 17.46 8.38
N LYS A 46 -8.61 18.73 8.72
CA LYS A 46 -9.98 19.25 8.71
C LYS A 46 -10.62 19.23 7.32
N LEU A 47 -9.83 19.36 6.25
CA LEU A 47 -10.33 19.51 4.86
C LEU A 47 -10.64 18.17 4.19
N CYS A 48 -9.76 17.17 4.33
CA CYS A 48 -9.89 15.89 3.63
C CYS A 48 -10.00 14.68 4.56
N GLY A 49 -9.86 14.89 5.88
CA GLY A 49 -9.89 13.82 6.88
C GLY A 49 -8.67 12.92 6.88
N HIS A 50 -7.63 13.22 6.08
CA HIS A 50 -6.39 12.45 6.06
C HIS A 50 -5.70 12.47 7.42
N PHE A 51 -5.18 11.32 7.84
CA PHE A 51 -4.40 11.23 9.07
C PHE A 51 -2.91 11.15 8.72
N THR A 52 -2.09 11.89 9.45
CA THR A 52 -0.64 11.89 9.30
C THR A 52 0.00 11.59 10.65
N ALA A 53 0.89 10.60 10.69
CA ALA A 53 1.69 10.33 11.86
C ALA A 53 2.87 11.31 11.97
N SER A 54 3.21 11.68 13.21
CA SER A 54 4.39 12.45 13.57
C SER A 54 5.08 11.76 14.74
N HIS A 55 6.30 11.29 14.51
CA HIS A 55 7.18 10.66 15.48
C HIS A 55 8.64 10.76 15.04
N LYS A 56 9.57 10.60 15.99
CA LYS A 56 11.02 10.57 15.72
C LYS A 56 11.54 9.18 15.36
N ILE A 57 10.67 8.17 15.36
CA ILE A 57 11.00 6.78 15.08
C ILE A 57 11.38 6.65 13.60
N ASN A 58 12.55 6.05 13.33
CA ASN A 58 13.02 5.85 11.96
C ASN A 58 12.38 4.59 11.33
N VAL A 59 11.17 4.74 10.82
CA VAL A 59 10.41 3.63 10.19
C VAL A 59 11.18 2.97 9.04
N ASN A 60 12.05 3.71 8.34
CA ASN A 60 12.86 3.13 7.27
C ASN A 60 13.85 2.08 7.77
N GLU A 61 14.26 2.13 9.03
CA GLU A 61 15.14 1.10 9.61
C GLU A 61 14.41 -0.23 9.79
N PHE A 62 13.10 -0.20 10.03
CA PHE A 62 12.30 -1.43 10.09
C PHE A 62 12.41 -2.23 8.78
N TYR A 63 12.33 -1.53 7.65
CA TYR A 63 12.41 -2.16 6.32
C TYR A 63 13.83 -2.53 5.90
N LYS A 64 14.87 -1.87 6.48
CA LYS A 64 16.26 -2.22 6.22
C LYS A 64 16.76 -3.36 7.10
N LYS A 65 16.28 -3.44 8.35
CA LYS A 65 16.74 -4.37 9.38
C LYS A 65 15.72 -5.47 9.65
N ASN A 66 15.35 -6.23 8.60
CA ASN A 66 14.53 -7.44 8.76
C ASN A 66 13.07 -7.18 9.18
N TYR A 67 12.35 -6.27 8.50
CA TYR A 67 10.91 -6.11 8.70
C TYR A 67 10.16 -7.45 8.62
N SER A 68 10.60 -8.34 7.74
CA SER A 68 10.11 -9.71 7.65
C SER A 68 10.27 -10.50 8.94
N VAL A 69 11.37 -10.31 9.68
CA VAL A 69 11.62 -10.98 10.97
C VAL A 69 10.72 -10.38 12.06
N ILE A 70 10.59 -9.05 12.10
CA ILE A 70 9.75 -8.35 13.08
C ILE A 70 8.27 -8.69 12.87
N SER A 71 7.80 -8.63 11.62
CA SER A 71 6.39 -8.82 11.29
C SER A 71 5.98 -10.29 11.13
N HIS A 72 6.93 -11.19 10.83
CA HIS A 72 6.63 -12.57 10.45
C HIS A 72 7.49 -13.63 11.15
N GLY A 73 8.57 -13.23 11.85
CA GLY A 73 9.54 -14.13 12.47
C GLY A 73 10.27 -15.00 11.43
N GLU A 74 11.04 -15.99 11.88
CA GLU A 74 11.74 -16.92 10.98
C GLU A 74 10.79 -17.88 10.23
N LYS A 75 9.50 -17.84 10.53
CA LYS A 75 8.49 -18.80 10.06
C LYS A 75 7.71 -18.30 8.83
N MET A 76 8.34 -17.59 7.88
CA MET A 76 7.67 -17.06 6.68
C MET A 76 6.89 -18.11 5.89
N LYS A 77 7.45 -19.32 5.72
CA LYS A 77 6.78 -20.45 5.04
C LYS A 77 5.50 -20.88 5.78
N ILE A 78 5.55 -20.92 7.11
CA ILE A 78 4.38 -21.27 7.95
C ILE A 78 3.29 -20.23 7.77
N LYS A 79 3.65 -18.93 7.87
CA LYS A 79 2.69 -17.84 7.70
C LYS A 79 2.11 -17.79 6.28
N PHE A 80 2.95 -17.99 5.27
CA PHE A 80 2.53 -18.09 3.88
C PHE A 80 1.49 -19.20 3.70
N ASN A 81 1.80 -20.42 4.17
CA ASN A 81 0.89 -21.56 4.10
C ASN A 81 -0.41 -21.31 4.89
N LYS A 82 -0.30 -20.73 6.10
CA LYS A 82 -1.47 -20.35 6.91
C LYS A 82 -2.41 -19.43 6.13
N ILE A 83 -1.87 -18.40 5.46
CA ILE A 83 -2.68 -17.45 4.68
C ILE A 83 -3.31 -18.13 3.46
N LEU A 84 -2.60 -19.03 2.78
CA LEU A 84 -3.17 -19.79 1.66
C LEU A 84 -4.29 -20.73 2.11
N ASN A 85 -4.11 -21.39 3.26
CA ASN A 85 -5.10 -22.31 3.83
C ASN A 85 -6.37 -21.63 4.32
N LEU A 86 -6.35 -20.31 4.58
CA LEU A 86 -7.57 -19.55 4.88
C LEU A 86 -8.57 -19.53 3.72
N LYS A 87 -8.14 -19.82 2.49
CA LYS A 87 -9.01 -19.84 1.29
C LYS A 87 -9.93 -18.61 1.24
N SER A 88 -11.25 -18.81 1.19
CA SER A 88 -12.24 -17.72 1.15
C SER A 88 -12.34 -16.86 2.43
N LYS A 89 -11.68 -17.25 3.52
CA LYS A 89 -11.55 -16.42 4.73
C LYS A 89 -10.38 -15.43 4.66
N SER A 90 -9.50 -15.52 3.63
CA SER A 90 -8.33 -14.65 3.46
C SER A 90 -8.67 -13.36 2.73
N ASP A 91 -8.19 -12.23 3.23
CA ASP A 91 -8.25 -10.92 2.55
C ASP A 91 -7.53 -10.99 1.19
N ASN A 92 -6.42 -11.73 1.10
CA ASN A 92 -5.66 -11.91 -0.15
C ASN A 92 -6.49 -12.65 -1.22
N TYR A 93 -7.30 -13.65 -0.84
CA TYR A 93 -8.21 -14.32 -1.77
C TYR A 93 -9.21 -13.31 -2.36
N HIS A 94 -9.83 -12.50 -1.53
CA HIS A 94 -10.81 -11.50 -1.98
C HIS A 94 -10.16 -10.37 -2.79
N ARG A 95 -8.91 -9.97 -2.45
CA ARG A 95 -8.11 -9.04 -3.22
C ARG A 95 -7.87 -9.56 -4.64
N ILE A 96 -7.39 -10.79 -4.79
CA ILE A 96 -7.15 -11.43 -6.09
C ILE A 96 -8.46 -11.51 -6.88
N LYS A 97 -9.55 -11.95 -6.26
CA LYS A 97 -10.87 -12.04 -6.90
C LYS A 97 -11.36 -10.68 -7.39
N ARG A 98 -11.25 -9.63 -6.55
CA ARG A 98 -11.60 -8.22 -6.87
C ARG A 98 -10.75 -7.69 -8.03
N PHE A 99 -9.45 -7.91 -7.96
CA PHE A 99 -8.49 -7.51 -8.97
C PHE A 99 -8.79 -8.17 -10.32
N LEU A 100 -8.93 -9.48 -10.37
CA LEU A 100 -9.24 -10.22 -11.59
C LEU A 100 -10.61 -9.85 -12.17
N LYS A 101 -11.63 -9.65 -11.33
CA LYS A 101 -12.96 -9.19 -11.79
C LYS A 101 -12.86 -7.88 -12.57
N TYR A 102 -12.00 -6.95 -12.14
CA TYR A 102 -11.76 -5.70 -12.86
C TYR A 102 -11.05 -5.94 -14.18
N PHE A 103 -9.97 -6.72 -14.18
CA PHE A 103 -9.13 -6.93 -15.37
C PHE A 103 -9.65 -7.96 -16.37
N LYS A 104 -10.63 -8.81 -16.02
CA LYS A 104 -11.34 -9.68 -16.98
C LYS A 104 -11.99 -8.92 -18.14
N LYS A 105 -12.26 -7.64 -17.97
CA LYS A 105 -12.81 -6.76 -19.02
C LYS A 105 -11.82 -6.50 -20.16
N PHE A 106 -10.54 -6.70 -19.90
CA PHE A 106 -9.49 -6.43 -20.89
C PHE A 106 -9.31 -7.68 -21.76
N LYS A 107 -9.62 -7.58 -23.05
CA LYS A 107 -9.48 -8.69 -24.01
C LYS A 107 -8.02 -9.13 -24.25
N LYS A 108 -7.03 -8.41 -23.72
CA LYS A 108 -5.59 -8.74 -23.85
C LYS A 108 -5.26 -9.99 -23.02
N LYS A 109 -4.83 -11.06 -23.67
CA LYS A 109 -4.47 -12.33 -23.01
C LYS A 109 -3.14 -12.27 -22.23
N ASN A 110 -2.16 -11.49 -22.71
CA ASN A 110 -0.79 -11.42 -22.18
C ASN A 110 -0.52 -10.04 -21.56
N LEU A 111 -0.97 -9.83 -20.32
CA LEU A 111 -0.65 -8.62 -19.58
C LEU A 111 0.67 -8.76 -18.81
N SER A 112 1.28 -7.62 -18.49
CA SER A 112 2.43 -7.53 -17.58
C SER A 112 2.04 -6.76 -16.33
N LEU A 113 2.42 -7.29 -15.16
CA LEU A 113 2.15 -6.70 -13.86
C LEU A 113 3.44 -6.53 -13.07
N LEU A 114 3.60 -5.35 -12.48
CA LEU A 114 4.59 -5.06 -11.45
C LEU A 114 3.89 -4.91 -10.10
N ASP A 115 4.24 -5.77 -9.14
CA ASP A 115 3.78 -5.68 -7.75
C ASP A 115 4.84 -4.98 -6.90
N VAL A 116 4.51 -3.81 -6.38
CA VAL A 116 5.43 -2.97 -5.59
C VAL A 116 5.26 -3.26 -4.12
N GLY A 117 6.34 -3.62 -3.43
CA GLY A 117 6.32 -4.10 -2.05
C GLY A 117 5.63 -5.45 -1.95
N SER A 118 6.14 -6.45 -2.68
CA SER A 118 5.47 -7.75 -2.80
C SER A 118 5.44 -8.57 -1.50
N GLY A 119 6.26 -8.24 -0.49
CA GLY A 119 6.32 -8.90 0.80
C GLY A 119 6.41 -10.43 0.67
N LEU A 120 5.53 -11.18 1.34
CA LEU A 120 5.43 -12.65 1.19
C LEU A 120 5.02 -13.11 -0.22
N SER A 121 4.82 -12.21 -1.17
CA SER A 121 4.47 -12.47 -2.58
C SER A 121 3.17 -13.26 -2.78
N ILE A 122 2.27 -13.27 -1.80
CA ILE A 122 1.01 -14.04 -1.87
C ILE A 122 0.15 -13.57 -3.04
N PHE A 123 0.13 -12.27 -3.32
CA PHE A 123 -0.67 -11.70 -4.39
C PHE A 123 -0.23 -12.20 -5.76
N ILE A 124 1.07 -12.04 -6.10
CA ILE A 124 1.61 -12.51 -7.38
C ILE A 124 1.64 -14.03 -7.48
N PHE A 125 1.86 -14.75 -6.37
CA PHE A 125 1.77 -16.21 -6.31
C PHE A 125 0.36 -16.69 -6.66
N GLY A 126 -0.66 -16.08 -6.06
CA GLY A 126 -2.06 -16.43 -6.34
C GLY A 126 -2.46 -16.09 -7.79
N LEU A 127 -2.03 -14.93 -8.31
CA LEU A 127 -2.28 -14.57 -9.71
C LEU A 127 -1.65 -15.55 -10.68
N ARG A 128 -0.40 -15.98 -10.46
CA ARG A 128 0.31 -16.95 -11.31
C ARG A 128 -0.45 -18.27 -11.50
N LYS A 129 -1.24 -18.68 -10.51
CA LYS A 129 -2.06 -19.90 -10.61
C LYS A 129 -3.28 -19.74 -11.52
N ILE A 130 -3.65 -18.50 -11.87
CA ILE A 130 -4.91 -18.19 -12.56
C ILE A 130 -4.70 -17.57 -13.93
N VAL A 131 -3.61 -16.81 -14.10
CA VAL A 131 -3.34 -16.05 -15.33
C VAL A 131 -1.94 -16.33 -15.88
N LYS A 132 -1.80 -16.30 -17.22
CA LYS A 132 -0.52 -16.43 -17.91
C LYS A 132 0.11 -15.05 -18.21
N TRP A 133 0.22 -14.21 -17.16
CA TRP A 133 0.79 -12.87 -17.28
C TRP A 133 2.27 -12.85 -16.91
N LYS A 134 2.99 -11.85 -17.44
CA LYS A 134 4.34 -11.55 -16.95
C LYS A 134 4.23 -10.88 -15.57
N LEU A 135 4.56 -11.59 -14.51
CA LEU A 135 4.47 -11.09 -13.13
C LEU A 135 5.87 -10.82 -12.59
N ILE A 136 6.11 -9.59 -12.11
CA ILE A 136 7.37 -9.19 -11.48
C ILE A 136 7.03 -8.49 -10.16
N GLY A 137 7.76 -8.81 -9.08
CA GLY A 137 7.71 -8.06 -7.82
C GLY A 137 8.92 -7.15 -7.66
N VAL A 138 8.78 -6.10 -6.86
CA VAL A 138 9.87 -5.29 -6.29
C VAL A 138 9.70 -5.27 -4.79
N GLU A 139 10.76 -5.62 -4.04
CA GLU A 139 10.71 -5.76 -2.58
C GLU A 139 12.05 -5.31 -1.97
N PRO A 140 12.04 -4.38 -0.98
CA PRO A 140 13.26 -3.92 -0.33
C PRO A 140 13.84 -4.88 0.71
N ASP A 141 13.05 -5.79 1.30
CA ASP A 141 13.53 -6.76 2.28
C ASP A 141 14.09 -8.00 1.58
N ILE A 142 15.39 -8.24 1.78
CA ILE A 142 16.11 -9.37 1.16
C ILE A 142 15.55 -10.73 1.55
N ASN A 143 14.99 -10.88 2.76
CA ASN A 143 14.44 -12.14 3.22
C ASN A 143 13.17 -12.50 2.44
N PHE A 144 12.29 -11.51 2.17
CA PHE A 144 11.15 -11.73 1.30
C PHE A 144 11.55 -12.05 -0.13
N VAL A 145 12.62 -11.40 -0.64
CA VAL A 145 13.16 -11.72 -1.97
C VAL A 145 13.69 -13.14 -2.03
N LYS A 146 14.48 -13.57 -1.02
CA LYS A 146 14.97 -14.96 -0.90
C LYS A 146 13.80 -15.94 -0.83
N PHE A 147 12.78 -15.65 -0.02
CA PHE A 147 11.57 -16.47 0.08
C PHE A 147 10.82 -16.56 -1.25
N ALA A 148 10.63 -15.44 -1.96
CA ALA A 148 9.98 -15.43 -3.28
C ALA A 148 10.72 -16.30 -4.31
N LYS A 149 12.07 -16.38 -4.24
CA LYS A 149 12.87 -17.28 -5.08
C LYS A 149 12.53 -18.76 -4.82
N THR A 150 12.30 -19.16 -3.55
CA THR A 150 11.87 -20.55 -3.25
C THR A 150 10.52 -20.89 -3.86
N LEU A 151 9.68 -19.87 -4.08
CA LEU A 151 8.40 -19.99 -4.77
C LEU A 151 8.52 -19.89 -6.31
N LYS A 152 9.75 -19.81 -6.86
CA LYS A 152 10.03 -19.60 -8.30
C LYS A 152 9.34 -18.33 -8.84
N LEU A 153 9.29 -17.24 -8.04
CA LEU A 153 8.77 -15.93 -8.44
C LEU A 153 9.92 -14.97 -8.78
N LYS A 154 9.70 -14.12 -9.78
CA LYS A 154 10.64 -13.06 -10.13
C LYS A 154 10.38 -11.83 -9.26
N VAL A 155 11.23 -11.59 -8.27
CA VAL A 155 11.18 -10.42 -7.38
C VAL A 155 12.54 -9.75 -7.38
N ILE A 156 12.56 -8.44 -7.59
CA ILE A 156 13.76 -7.61 -7.63
C ILE A 156 13.98 -7.02 -6.23
N HIS A 157 15.18 -7.21 -5.68
CA HIS A 157 15.58 -6.61 -4.42
C HIS A 157 15.87 -5.13 -4.58
N SER A 158 14.87 -4.29 -4.35
CA SER A 158 15.01 -2.83 -4.39
C SER A 158 13.77 -2.14 -3.83
N ASN A 159 13.93 -0.87 -3.44
CA ASN A 159 12.78 0.06 -3.42
C ASN A 159 12.43 0.47 -4.85
N LEU A 160 11.15 0.76 -5.11
CA LEU A 160 10.77 1.30 -6.42
C LEU A 160 11.33 2.72 -6.58
N LYS A 161 12.30 2.88 -7.48
CA LYS A 161 12.94 4.14 -7.88
C LYS A 161 13.15 4.18 -9.37
N SER A 162 13.37 5.35 -9.94
CA SER A 162 13.66 5.50 -11.37
C SER A 162 14.91 4.68 -11.74
N GLY A 163 14.89 4.03 -12.90
CA GLY A 163 16.02 3.29 -13.48
C GLY A 163 16.14 1.82 -13.08
N ILE A 164 15.53 1.34 -11.98
CA ILE A 164 15.73 -0.05 -11.50
C ILE A 164 15.22 -1.13 -12.45
N LEU A 165 14.25 -0.81 -13.27
CA LEU A 165 13.63 -1.72 -14.24
C LEU A 165 14.09 -1.41 -15.68
N LYS A 166 15.15 -0.61 -15.84
CA LYS A 166 15.62 -0.10 -17.13
C LYS A 166 14.43 0.51 -17.89
N ASN A 167 14.22 0.11 -19.12
CA ASN A 167 13.14 0.62 -19.99
C ASN A 167 11.86 -0.22 -19.95
N GLN A 168 11.74 -1.17 -18.98
CA GLN A 168 10.54 -2.00 -18.90
C GLN A 168 9.31 -1.18 -18.51
N LYS A 169 8.21 -1.43 -19.23
CA LYS A 169 6.89 -0.87 -18.97
C LYS A 169 5.89 -1.99 -18.71
N PHE A 170 4.85 -1.67 -17.95
CA PHE A 170 3.86 -2.64 -17.52
C PHE A 170 2.45 -2.18 -17.88
N ASN A 171 1.57 -3.13 -18.16
CA ASN A 171 0.15 -2.86 -18.32
C ASN A 171 -0.49 -2.48 -16.97
N ILE A 172 0.01 -3.10 -15.88
CA ILE A 172 -0.57 -2.95 -14.56
C ILE A 172 0.54 -2.78 -13.53
N ILE A 173 0.33 -1.87 -12.57
CA ILE A 173 1.12 -1.79 -11.34
C ILE A 173 0.18 -1.96 -10.15
N SER A 174 0.56 -2.78 -9.17
CA SER A 174 -0.15 -2.93 -7.90
C SER A 174 0.69 -2.41 -6.73
N LEU A 175 0.02 -1.71 -5.81
CA LEU A 175 0.57 -1.27 -4.52
C LEU A 175 -0.42 -1.69 -3.42
N ASN A 176 -0.15 -2.85 -2.81
CA ASN A 176 -1.02 -3.45 -1.83
C ASN A 176 -0.52 -3.15 -0.42
N LYS A 177 -1.11 -2.15 0.26
CA LYS A 177 -0.69 -1.72 1.60
C LYS A 177 0.77 -1.24 1.62
N ILE A 178 1.08 -0.25 0.77
CA ILE A 178 2.44 0.28 0.60
C ILE A 178 2.50 1.79 0.78
N ILE A 179 1.58 2.55 0.16
CA ILE A 179 1.71 4.01 0.13
C ILE A 179 1.47 4.67 1.49
N GLU A 180 0.87 3.97 2.44
CA GLU A 180 0.72 4.39 3.84
C GLU A 180 2.04 4.42 4.61
N HIS A 181 3.03 3.64 4.19
CA HIS A 181 4.32 3.50 4.86
C HIS A 181 5.40 4.46 4.35
N VAL A 182 5.19 5.11 3.21
CA VAL A 182 6.22 5.94 2.59
C VAL A 182 6.07 7.42 2.95
N LYS A 183 7.19 8.14 3.07
CA LYS A 183 7.19 9.58 3.40
C LYS A 183 6.47 10.45 2.36
N ASP A 184 6.56 10.07 1.08
CA ASP A 184 5.96 10.82 -0.04
C ASP A 184 5.22 9.85 -0.98
N PRO A 185 3.92 9.59 -0.70
CA PRO A 185 3.11 8.69 -1.52
C PRO A 185 2.91 9.21 -2.95
N VAL A 186 2.82 10.53 -3.15
CA VAL A 186 2.70 11.13 -4.49
C VAL A 186 3.94 10.86 -5.32
N LYS A 187 5.13 11.01 -4.72
CA LYS A 187 6.40 10.69 -5.41
C LYS A 187 6.45 9.22 -5.85
N LEU A 188 6.07 8.30 -4.96
CA LEU A 188 6.03 6.87 -5.29
C LEU A 188 5.06 6.58 -6.43
N LEU A 189 3.86 7.15 -6.40
CA LEU A 189 2.86 6.99 -7.46
C LEU A 189 3.33 7.61 -8.78
N LYS A 190 4.01 8.77 -8.76
CA LYS A 190 4.63 9.37 -9.96
C LYS A 190 5.73 8.49 -10.54
N ILE A 191 6.55 7.84 -9.71
CA ILE A 191 7.53 6.86 -10.18
C ILE A 191 6.82 5.65 -10.80
N SER A 192 5.76 5.15 -10.16
CA SER A 192 4.93 4.06 -10.71
C SER A 192 4.35 4.44 -12.08
N ASN A 193 3.85 5.68 -12.23
CA ASN A 193 3.32 6.18 -13.51
C ASN A 193 4.36 6.09 -14.64
N LYS A 194 5.64 6.37 -14.35
CA LYS A 194 6.73 6.27 -15.34
C LYS A 194 6.96 4.84 -15.83
N TYR A 195 6.63 3.81 -15.04
CA TYR A 195 6.75 2.40 -15.42
C TYR A 195 5.48 1.82 -16.05
N LEU A 196 4.42 2.60 -16.20
CA LEU A 196 3.21 2.17 -16.91
C LEU A 196 3.29 2.48 -18.40
N LEU A 197 2.71 1.61 -19.20
CA LEU A 197 2.33 1.90 -20.59
C LEU A 197 1.33 3.06 -20.64
N ASN A 198 1.14 3.68 -21.80
CA ASN A 198 0.26 4.85 -21.95
C ASN A 198 -1.20 4.58 -21.58
N ASP A 199 -1.70 3.37 -21.79
CA ASP A 199 -3.03 2.90 -21.40
C ASP A 199 -3.01 2.06 -20.10
N GLY A 200 -1.91 2.12 -19.37
CA GLY A 200 -1.67 1.30 -18.17
C GLY A 200 -2.55 1.70 -17.00
N HIS A 201 -2.75 0.73 -16.10
CA HIS A 201 -3.60 0.86 -14.94
C HIS A 201 -2.81 0.66 -13.64
N ILE A 202 -3.24 1.33 -12.59
CA ILE A 202 -2.71 1.14 -11.25
C ILE A 202 -3.81 0.60 -10.33
N TYR A 203 -3.45 -0.36 -9.49
CA TYR A 203 -4.27 -0.87 -8.40
C TYR A 203 -3.63 -0.51 -7.08
N ILE A 204 -4.40 0.09 -6.18
CA ILE A 204 -3.92 0.57 -4.88
C ILE A 204 -4.85 0.06 -3.79
N GLU A 205 -4.29 -0.47 -2.71
CA GLU A 205 -5.00 -0.70 -1.45
C GLU A 205 -4.30 0.01 -0.30
N VAL A 206 -5.08 0.62 0.59
CA VAL A 206 -4.61 1.27 1.82
C VAL A 206 -5.62 1.11 2.95
N PRO A 207 -5.23 1.31 4.23
CA PRO A 207 -6.17 1.39 5.35
C PRO A 207 -7.18 2.53 5.18
N ASP A 208 -8.46 2.27 5.54
CA ASP A 208 -9.50 3.30 5.58
C ASP A 208 -9.59 3.96 6.96
N GLY A 209 -8.88 5.06 7.12
CA GLY A 209 -8.87 5.80 8.37
C GLY A 209 -10.21 6.41 8.76
N LYS A 210 -11.09 6.70 7.78
CA LYS A 210 -12.42 7.27 8.09
C LYS A 210 -13.30 6.24 8.80
N ARG A 211 -13.28 4.99 8.35
CA ARG A 211 -14.06 3.92 9.01
C ARG A 211 -13.38 3.47 10.29
N ALA A 212 -12.07 3.22 10.25
CA ALA A 212 -11.32 2.80 11.43
C ALA A 212 -11.47 3.77 12.61
N SER A 213 -11.41 5.10 12.35
CA SER A 213 -11.53 6.11 13.41
C SER A 213 -12.93 6.24 14.03
N LYS A 214 -13.94 5.59 13.45
CA LYS A 214 -15.32 5.58 13.97
C LYS A 214 -15.64 4.37 14.82
N ASP A 215 -14.79 3.35 14.81
CA ASP A 215 -14.97 2.17 15.66
C ASP A 215 -14.73 2.52 17.13
N LEU A 216 -15.34 1.74 18.03
CA LEU A 216 -15.00 1.76 19.45
C LEU A 216 -13.49 1.50 19.59
N ASN A 217 -12.78 2.39 20.30
CA ASN A 217 -11.32 2.35 20.42
C ASN A 217 -10.58 2.35 19.05
N GLY A 218 -11.16 3.02 18.06
CA GLY A 218 -10.64 3.04 16.70
C GLY A 218 -9.18 3.48 16.58
N HIS A 219 -8.68 4.31 17.50
CA HIS A 219 -7.28 4.72 17.58
C HIS A 219 -6.33 3.54 17.91
N LEU A 220 -6.79 2.46 18.57
CA LEU A 220 -5.97 1.29 18.89
C LEU A 220 -5.88 0.27 17.74
N ARG A 221 -6.63 0.49 16.65
CA ARG A 221 -6.66 -0.42 15.51
C ARG A 221 -5.35 -0.39 14.72
N GLU A 222 -5.07 -1.49 14.02
CA GLU A 222 -3.86 -1.64 13.21
C GLU A 222 -3.72 -0.60 12.08
N GLU A 223 -4.84 0.01 11.66
CA GLU A 223 -4.80 1.10 10.68
C GLU A 223 -3.98 2.31 11.17
N PHE A 224 -3.78 2.41 12.49
CA PHE A 224 -3.02 3.49 13.13
C PHE A 224 -1.69 3.03 13.76
N PHE A 225 -1.13 1.88 13.39
CA PHE A 225 0.17 1.41 13.89
C PHE A 225 1.32 2.33 13.46
N VAL A 226 2.47 2.22 14.15
CA VAL A 226 3.59 3.17 14.03
C VAL A 226 4.21 3.22 12.63
N ASP A 227 4.18 2.13 11.91
CA ASP A 227 4.67 2.02 10.55
C ASP A 227 3.76 2.70 9.50
N HIS A 228 2.52 3.07 9.86
CA HIS A 228 1.63 3.86 9.02
C HIS A 228 1.90 5.36 9.20
N LEU A 229 2.66 5.95 8.28
CA LEU A 229 2.90 7.40 8.22
C LEU A 229 1.68 8.17 7.74
N HIS A 230 0.83 7.51 6.95
CA HIS A 230 -0.40 8.03 6.36
C HIS A 230 -1.56 7.07 6.58
N VAL A 231 -2.72 7.57 7.04
CA VAL A 231 -3.96 6.78 7.00
C VAL A 231 -4.97 7.54 6.17
N PHE A 232 -5.39 6.92 5.08
CA PHE A 232 -6.17 7.58 4.04
C PHE A 232 -7.66 7.60 4.33
N THR A 233 -8.34 8.61 3.77
CA THR A 233 -9.80 8.61 3.53
C THR A 233 -10.02 8.51 2.02
N GLN A 234 -11.23 8.21 1.57
CA GLN A 234 -11.54 8.24 0.13
C GLN A 234 -11.14 9.57 -0.51
N LYS A 235 -11.44 10.71 0.16
CA LYS A 235 -11.12 12.05 -0.34
C LYS A 235 -9.61 12.28 -0.47
N SER A 236 -8.84 11.85 0.52
CA SER A 236 -7.39 12.03 0.49
C SER A 236 -6.70 11.06 -0.47
N LEU A 237 -7.17 9.83 -0.59
CA LEU A 237 -6.65 8.86 -1.56
C LEU A 237 -6.93 9.32 -2.99
N LYS A 238 -8.16 9.82 -3.26
CA LYS A 238 -8.49 10.44 -4.54
C LYS A 238 -7.51 11.54 -4.90
N SER A 239 -7.29 12.51 -4.02
CA SER A 239 -6.35 13.62 -4.27
C SER A 239 -4.92 13.13 -4.51
N CYS A 240 -4.46 12.13 -3.75
CA CYS A 240 -3.12 11.56 -3.92
C CYS A 240 -2.94 10.92 -5.31
N ILE A 241 -3.93 10.15 -5.76
CA ILE A 241 -3.93 9.46 -7.06
C ILE A 241 -3.96 10.48 -8.20
N GLU A 242 -4.86 11.46 -8.16
CA GLU A 242 -5.02 12.50 -9.21
C GLU A 242 -3.77 13.38 -9.32
N LEU A 243 -3.17 13.82 -8.20
CA LEU A 243 -1.90 14.57 -8.19
C LEU A 243 -0.71 13.79 -8.76
N SER A 244 -0.86 12.48 -8.91
CA SER A 244 0.17 11.60 -9.44
C SER A 244 0.00 11.27 -10.93
N GLY A 245 -0.96 11.93 -11.61
CA GLY A 245 -1.19 11.77 -13.04
C GLY A 245 -2.05 10.55 -13.40
N PHE A 246 -3.05 10.24 -12.56
CA PHE A 246 -3.99 9.15 -12.81
C PHE A 246 -5.44 9.64 -12.78
N LYS A 247 -6.27 9.05 -13.62
CA LYS A 247 -7.74 9.16 -13.60
C LYS A 247 -8.33 7.97 -12.86
N ILE A 248 -9.09 8.23 -11.80
CA ILE A 248 -9.75 7.18 -11.03
C ILE A 248 -10.90 6.57 -11.84
N ILE A 249 -10.93 5.25 -11.89
CA ILE A 249 -12.02 4.46 -12.51
C ILE A 249 -12.95 3.92 -11.43
N ASN A 250 -12.38 3.47 -10.31
CA ASN A 250 -13.16 2.93 -9.19
C ASN A 250 -12.40 3.19 -7.89
N LEU A 251 -13.11 3.66 -6.86
CA LEU A 251 -12.58 3.88 -5.52
C LEU A 251 -13.67 3.49 -4.52
N LYS A 252 -13.41 2.47 -3.72
CA LYS A 252 -14.37 1.92 -2.75
C LYS A 252 -13.73 1.68 -1.39
N SER A 253 -14.57 1.70 -0.36
CA SER A 253 -14.27 1.28 1.00
C SER A 253 -14.94 -0.05 1.30
N ILE A 254 -14.22 -0.98 1.91
CA ILE A 254 -14.72 -2.30 2.30
C ILE A 254 -14.30 -2.63 3.73
N LYS A 255 -15.01 -3.56 4.35
CA LYS A 255 -14.56 -4.30 5.52
C LYS A 255 -14.08 -5.66 5.03
N GLU A 256 -12.81 -5.96 5.26
CA GLU A 256 -12.19 -7.24 4.89
C GLU A 256 -12.70 -8.37 5.80
N LYS A 257 -12.44 -9.62 5.42
CA LYS A 257 -12.80 -10.81 6.23
C LYS A 257 -12.09 -10.84 7.59
N SER A 258 -10.88 -10.28 7.66
CA SER A 258 -10.14 -10.10 8.91
C SER A 258 -10.70 -9.01 9.82
N GLY A 259 -11.72 -8.25 9.40
CA GLY A 259 -12.28 -7.11 10.15
C GLY A 259 -11.61 -5.77 9.86
N LYS A 260 -10.54 -5.73 9.06
CA LYS A 260 -9.82 -4.51 8.66
C LYS A 260 -10.66 -3.64 7.73
N TYR A 261 -10.49 -2.33 7.83
CA TYR A 261 -11.09 -1.41 6.88
C TYR A 261 -10.09 -1.03 5.79
N THR A 262 -10.48 -1.23 4.53
CA THR A 262 -9.61 -1.04 3.37
C THR A 262 -10.27 -0.13 2.34
N LEU A 263 -9.53 0.86 1.86
CA LEU A 263 -9.80 1.54 0.61
C LEU A 263 -9.07 0.83 -0.51
N PHE A 264 -9.75 0.61 -1.64
CA PHE A 264 -9.08 0.19 -2.85
C PHE A 264 -9.45 1.09 -4.03
N ALA A 265 -8.50 1.29 -4.92
CA ALA A 265 -8.69 2.07 -6.13
C ALA A 265 -8.14 1.36 -7.37
N PHE A 266 -8.88 1.47 -8.47
CA PHE A 266 -8.39 1.25 -9.82
C PHE A 266 -8.33 2.59 -10.52
N ALA A 267 -7.17 2.93 -11.07
CA ALA A 267 -7.00 4.16 -11.82
C ALA A 267 -6.20 3.92 -13.09
N LYS A 268 -6.40 4.76 -14.10
CA LYS A 268 -5.73 4.72 -15.39
C LYS A 268 -4.72 5.85 -15.48
N LYS A 269 -3.58 5.62 -16.09
CA LYS A 269 -2.61 6.64 -16.43
C LYS A 269 -3.25 7.68 -17.34
N LEU A 270 -3.14 8.96 -17.00
CA LEU A 270 -3.53 10.05 -17.89
C LEU A 270 -2.55 10.11 -19.08
N LYS A 271 -3.07 10.34 -20.27
CA LYS A 271 -2.26 10.69 -21.45
C LYS A 271 -1.70 12.09 -21.28
N LEU A 272 -0.52 12.36 -21.84
CA LEU A 272 0.16 13.66 -21.75
C LEU A 272 -0.64 14.82 -22.37
N ASN A 273 -1.67 14.54 -23.18
CA ASN A 273 -2.47 15.54 -23.92
C ASN A 273 -3.87 15.79 -23.29
N GLU A 274 -4.15 15.29 -22.08
CA GLU A 274 -5.43 15.49 -21.37
C GLU A 274 -5.32 16.52 -20.22
N ASN A 275 -4.39 17.52 -20.33
CA ASN A 275 -4.29 18.65 -19.40
C ASN A 275 -4.88 19.91 -20.01
#